data_9b611f0f589ee69a98ff86d282b01f2c
#
_entry.id   9b611f0f589ee69a98ff86d282b01f2c
#
_cell.length_a   1.000
_cell.length_b   1.000
_cell.length_c   1.000
_cell.angle_alpha   90.00
_cell.angle_beta   90.00
_cell.angle_gamma   90.00
#
_symmetry.space_group_name_H-M   'P 1'
#
loop_
_entity.id
_entity.type
_entity.pdbx_description
1 polymer ?
#
loop_
_entity_poly.entity_id
_entity_poly.type
_entity_poly.pdbx_seq_one_letter_code
_entity_poly.pdbx_strand_id
1 'polypeptide(L)'
;MSARLAPAWTLAAYSLLLRLATPLVFARWWWRGRHEPAYRHWWPERLGFSRAPGVPGRVWLHAVSLGETRAAAPLIEALRAQRPGLRLLLTHGTATGREAGRALLQAGDAQAWLPYDTPGAVRRFLRQHRPLLGVVMETEVWPNLLHAARAAGVPLALANARLSERCQAKGLRLAALLHPALACFKRVLAQTQADAERLRASGARGVQVIGNLKFDMAPDAALVARGSAWRQGRAIVLAAVTREGEEAALLDAWRALPAPRPLLCVVPRHPQRFDEVAALVLRAGFTLSRRSAWAAAAPPPADAAEVWLGDSLGEMPAYYAAARVALLGGSFAPLGGQNLIEAAACGCPLVMGPHTFNFDQAAELALAAGAALRVPDIGAGVAAAVALAGDERGVAMSAHALAFAAAHRGAAVRMAAALLALLGD
;
A
#
# COMPACT_ATOMS: atom_id res chain seq x y z
N MET A 1 -21.67 27.25 -9.46
CA MET A 1 -22.53 26.64 -8.41
C MET A 1 -21.87 26.90 -7.06
N SER A 2 -22.54 27.70 -6.23
CA SER A 2 -22.12 28.06 -4.88
C SER A 2 -21.94 26.81 -4.03
N ALA A 3 -20.77 26.63 -3.41
CA ALA A 3 -20.53 25.55 -2.46
C ALA A 3 -21.46 25.76 -1.26
N ARG A 4 -22.52 24.98 -1.18
CA ARG A 4 -23.33 24.91 0.03
C ARG A 4 -22.38 24.45 1.16
N LEU A 5 -22.07 25.34 2.09
CA LEU A 5 -21.43 25.00 3.35
C LEU A 5 -22.27 23.88 3.99
N ALA A 6 -21.59 22.89 4.61
CA ALA A 6 -22.34 21.92 5.42
C ALA A 6 -23.25 22.70 6.35
N PRO A 7 -24.52 22.29 6.54
CA PRO A 7 -25.29 22.82 7.61
C PRO A 7 -24.46 22.68 8.89
N ALA A 8 -24.23 23.77 9.63
CA ALA A 8 -23.34 23.78 10.80
C ALA A 8 -23.70 22.67 11.81
N TRP A 9 -24.96 22.24 11.80
CA TRP A 9 -25.44 21.15 12.64
C TRP A 9 -24.87 19.76 12.29
N THR A 10 -24.55 19.46 11.00
CA THR A 10 -24.01 18.14 10.63
C THR A 10 -22.60 17.93 11.21
N LEU A 11 -21.73 18.95 11.13
CA LEU A 11 -20.41 18.91 11.74
C LEU A 11 -20.50 18.92 13.28
N ALA A 12 -21.49 19.64 13.86
CA ALA A 12 -21.74 19.65 15.30
C ALA A 12 -22.18 18.28 15.80
N ALA A 13 -23.14 17.64 15.11
CA ALA A 13 -23.62 16.30 15.43
C ALA A 13 -22.50 15.25 15.33
N TYR A 14 -21.69 15.31 14.26
CA TYR A 14 -20.51 14.47 14.11
C TYR A 14 -19.51 14.67 15.26
N SER A 15 -19.24 15.92 15.64
CA SER A 15 -18.35 16.25 16.73
C SER A 15 -18.85 15.77 18.09
N LEU A 16 -20.17 15.86 18.33
CA LEU A 16 -20.79 15.33 19.54
C LEU A 16 -20.68 13.82 19.60
N LEU A 17 -21.01 13.13 18.49
CA LEU A 17 -20.89 11.68 18.40
C LEU A 17 -19.46 11.21 18.72
N LEU A 18 -18.45 11.87 18.13
CA LEU A 18 -17.05 11.52 18.39
C LEU A 18 -16.64 11.77 19.85
N ARG A 19 -17.13 12.85 20.48
CA ARG A 19 -16.87 13.10 21.91
C ARG A 19 -17.46 11.99 22.79
N LEU A 20 -18.70 11.58 22.52
CA LEU A 20 -19.36 10.49 23.24
C LEU A 20 -18.66 9.15 22.99
N ALA A 21 -18.17 8.91 21.77
CA ALA A 21 -17.44 7.70 21.42
C ALA A 21 -15.98 7.68 21.94
N THR A 22 -15.42 8.82 22.36
CA THR A 22 -14.01 8.93 22.79
C THR A 22 -13.62 7.86 23.82
N PRO A 23 -14.36 7.63 24.94
CA PRO A 23 -13.96 6.61 25.92
C PRO A 23 -13.86 5.21 25.32
N LEU A 24 -14.81 4.84 24.44
CA LEU A 24 -14.84 3.51 23.79
C LEU A 24 -13.66 3.34 22.82
N VAL A 25 -13.34 4.38 22.05
CA VAL A 25 -12.21 4.36 21.12
C VAL A 25 -10.88 4.23 21.88
N PHE A 26 -10.71 4.96 22.99
CA PHE A 26 -9.51 4.86 23.82
C PHE A 26 -9.40 3.51 24.52
N ALA A 27 -10.51 2.96 25.04
CA ALA A 27 -10.54 1.62 25.59
C ALA A 27 -10.13 0.56 24.56
N ARG A 28 -10.64 0.69 23.33
CA ARG A 28 -10.23 -0.18 22.20
C ARG A 28 -8.74 -0.09 21.90
N TRP A 29 -8.16 1.11 21.81
CA TRP A 29 -6.71 1.28 21.59
C TRP A 29 -5.89 0.74 22.74
N TRP A 30 -6.33 0.94 23.98
CA TRP A 30 -5.69 0.37 25.16
C TRP A 30 -5.69 -1.16 25.15
N TRP A 31 -6.83 -1.76 24.77
CA TRP A 31 -6.97 -3.21 24.62
C TRP A 31 -6.09 -3.75 23.50
N ARG A 32 -6.13 -3.10 22.32
CA ARG A 32 -5.25 -3.46 21.19
C ARG A 32 -3.77 -3.36 21.54
N GLY A 33 -3.40 -2.43 22.40
CA GLY A 33 -2.04 -2.28 22.92
C GLY A 33 -1.52 -3.44 23.76
N ARG A 34 -2.35 -4.49 24.04
CA ARG A 34 -1.88 -5.76 24.63
C ARG A 34 -1.06 -6.56 23.62
N HIS A 35 -1.45 -6.54 22.35
CA HIS A 35 -0.76 -7.24 21.27
C HIS A 35 0.23 -6.34 20.51
N GLU A 36 -0.06 -5.06 20.45
CA GLU A 36 0.76 -4.05 19.77
C GLU A 36 1.08 -2.90 20.75
N PRO A 37 2.14 -2.99 21.58
CA PRO A 37 2.43 -2.04 22.67
C PRO A 37 2.51 -0.58 22.23
N ALA A 38 2.89 -0.32 20.98
CA ALA A 38 2.98 1.02 20.42
C ALA A 38 1.66 1.82 20.51
N TYR A 39 0.48 1.16 20.54
CA TYR A 39 -0.80 1.85 20.74
C TYR A 39 -0.96 2.47 22.13
N ARG A 40 -0.23 2.00 23.15
CA ARG A 40 -0.20 2.55 24.50
C ARG A 40 0.81 3.67 24.67
N HIS A 41 1.78 3.78 23.75
CA HIS A 41 2.80 4.82 23.81
C HIS A 41 2.23 6.15 23.32
N TRP A 42 2.36 7.19 24.15
CA TRP A 42 2.02 8.57 23.80
C TRP A 42 0.59 8.77 23.31
N TRP A 43 -0.36 8.09 23.94
CA TRP A 43 -1.78 8.29 23.69
C TRP A 43 -2.26 9.75 23.85
N PRO A 44 -1.62 10.65 24.66
CA PRO A 44 -1.99 12.07 24.71
C PRO A 44 -1.86 12.77 23.35
N GLU A 45 -1.00 12.29 22.44
CA GLU A 45 -0.91 12.83 21.07
C GLU A 45 -2.25 12.71 20.34
N ARG A 46 -3.02 11.65 20.60
CA ARG A 46 -4.36 11.47 20.04
C ARG A 46 -5.38 12.46 20.59
N LEU A 47 -5.08 13.12 21.68
CA LEU A 47 -5.82 14.27 22.20
C LEU A 47 -5.23 15.60 21.78
N GLY A 48 -4.22 15.60 20.90
CA GLY A 48 -3.55 16.77 20.37
C GLY A 48 -2.44 17.32 21.28
N PHE A 49 -1.99 16.57 22.28
CA PHE A 49 -0.83 16.92 23.10
C PHE A 49 0.40 16.17 22.57
N SER A 50 1.16 16.78 21.69
CA SER A 50 2.34 16.13 21.12
C SER A 50 3.58 16.35 21.99
N ARG A 51 4.42 15.30 22.06
CA ARG A 51 5.74 15.34 22.68
C ARG A 51 6.76 16.07 21.82
N ALA A 52 6.57 16.03 20.50
CA ALA A 52 7.46 16.70 19.57
C ALA A 52 7.38 18.22 19.78
N PRO A 53 8.52 18.92 19.83
CA PRO A 53 8.52 20.36 19.93
C PRO A 53 7.68 20.97 18.81
N GLY A 54 6.87 21.95 19.16
CA GLY A 54 6.09 22.72 18.19
C GLY A 54 6.99 23.63 17.37
N VAL A 55 7.75 23.08 16.44
CA VAL A 55 8.57 23.85 15.50
C VAL A 55 7.71 24.19 14.29
N PRO A 56 7.40 25.45 14.05
CA PRO A 56 6.70 25.89 12.85
C PRO A 56 7.49 25.59 11.58
N GLY A 57 6.82 25.58 10.45
CA GLY A 57 7.51 25.48 9.16
C GLY A 57 7.74 24.06 8.65
N ARG A 58 7.15 23.03 9.28
CA ARG A 58 7.15 21.68 8.76
C ARG A 58 6.03 21.46 7.74
N VAL A 59 6.29 20.65 6.74
CA VAL A 59 5.23 20.03 5.93
C VAL A 59 4.69 18.84 6.71
N TRP A 60 3.40 18.86 7.03
CA TRP A 60 2.71 17.76 7.68
C TRP A 60 2.24 16.76 6.64
N LEU A 61 2.67 15.50 6.77
CA LEU A 61 2.23 14.39 5.94
C LEU A 61 1.57 13.33 6.81
N HIS A 62 0.33 12.98 6.48
CA HIS A 62 -0.45 11.95 7.15
C HIS A 62 -0.56 10.69 6.29
N ALA A 63 -0.01 9.58 6.79
CA ALA A 63 -0.13 8.24 6.24
C ALA A 63 -0.62 7.28 7.33
N VAL A 64 -1.84 6.75 7.20
CA VAL A 64 -2.50 5.99 8.27
C VAL A 64 -1.81 4.67 8.55
N SER A 65 -1.52 3.91 7.50
CA SER A 65 -1.11 2.51 7.55
C SER A 65 0.33 2.28 7.09
N LEU A 66 0.83 1.06 7.31
CA LEU A 66 2.12 0.61 6.76
C LEU A 66 2.19 0.78 5.23
N GLY A 67 1.10 0.41 4.52
CA GLY A 67 1.04 0.50 3.06
C GLY A 67 1.15 1.93 2.57
N GLU A 68 0.41 2.86 3.17
CA GLU A 68 0.47 4.28 2.86
C GLU A 68 1.81 4.92 3.22
N THR A 69 2.39 4.54 4.36
CA THR A 69 3.71 5.03 4.78
C THR A 69 4.79 4.62 3.78
N ARG A 70 4.76 3.37 3.31
CA ARG A 70 5.66 2.90 2.25
C ARG A 70 5.42 3.62 0.92
N ALA A 71 4.16 3.81 0.53
CA ALA A 71 3.82 4.55 -0.68
C ALA A 71 4.20 6.04 -0.61
N ALA A 72 4.27 6.62 0.59
CA ALA A 72 4.70 8.00 0.79
C ALA A 72 6.23 8.19 0.67
N ALA A 73 7.03 7.13 0.79
CA ALA A 73 8.49 7.23 0.75
C ALA A 73 9.01 7.91 -0.54
N PRO A 74 8.62 7.50 -1.76
CA PRO A 74 9.04 8.18 -2.99
C PRO A 74 8.61 9.65 -3.04
N LEU A 75 7.43 9.98 -2.50
CA LEU A 75 6.96 11.37 -2.43
C LEU A 75 7.82 12.20 -1.48
N ILE A 76 8.18 11.67 -0.32
CA ILE A 76 9.06 12.32 0.66
C ILE A 76 10.44 12.59 0.04
N GLU A 77 11.01 11.61 -0.65
CA GLU A 77 12.27 11.74 -1.37
C GLU A 77 12.20 12.84 -2.44
N ALA A 78 11.14 12.84 -3.26
CA ALA A 78 10.94 13.85 -4.29
C ALA A 78 10.72 15.25 -3.72
N LEU A 79 10.01 15.41 -2.58
CA LEU A 79 9.84 16.67 -1.88
C LEU A 79 11.19 17.22 -1.39
N ARG A 80 12.03 16.37 -0.81
CA ARG A 80 13.36 16.76 -0.32
C ARG A 80 14.34 17.09 -1.45
N ALA A 81 14.27 16.32 -2.55
CA ALA A 81 15.08 16.59 -3.73
C ALA A 81 14.75 17.95 -4.37
N GLN A 82 13.46 18.29 -4.45
CA GLN A 82 13.01 19.58 -5.03
C GLN A 82 13.14 20.76 -4.05
N ARG A 83 13.11 20.52 -2.74
CA ARG A 83 13.28 21.53 -1.70
C ARG A 83 14.23 21.04 -0.60
N PRO A 84 15.55 21.19 -0.79
CA PRO A 84 16.55 20.85 0.23
C PRO A 84 16.26 21.59 1.55
N GLY A 85 16.44 20.86 2.67
CA GLY A 85 16.15 21.41 4.00
C GLY A 85 14.68 21.39 4.42
N LEU A 86 13.77 20.84 3.58
CA LEU A 86 12.37 20.63 3.95
C LEU A 86 12.28 19.71 5.17
N ARG A 87 11.57 20.18 6.20
CA ARG A 87 11.31 19.41 7.42
C ARG A 87 9.90 18.84 7.42
N LEU A 88 9.76 17.64 7.93
CA LEU A 88 8.50 16.91 7.95
C LEU A 88 7.94 16.76 9.36
N LEU A 89 6.61 16.72 9.43
CA LEU A 89 5.85 16.15 10.53
C LEU A 89 5.09 14.94 9.96
N LEU A 90 5.50 13.73 10.32
CA LEU A 90 4.76 12.52 9.91
C LEU A 90 3.73 12.15 10.97
N THR A 91 2.51 11.86 10.54
CA THR A 91 1.46 11.34 11.43
C THR A 91 0.90 10.03 10.93
N HIS A 92 0.53 9.14 11.86
CA HIS A 92 0.07 7.80 11.56
C HIS A 92 -1.19 7.44 12.35
N GLY A 93 -1.96 6.48 11.81
CA GLY A 93 -3.13 5.88 12.49
C GLY A 93 -2.80 4.55 13.15
N THR A 94 -1.82 3.78 12.60
CA THR A 94 -1.46 2.42 13.05
C THR A 94 -0.03 2.32 13.60
N ALA A 95 0.20 1.35 14.49
CA ALA A 95 1.50 1.09 15.08
C ALA A 95 2.55 0.70 14.02
N THR A 96 2.19 -0.17 13.09
CA THR A 96 3.06 -0.61 12.00
C THR A 96 3.41 0.52 11.02
N GLY A 97 2.45 1.44 10.75
CA GLY A 97 2.71 2.65 9.95
C GLY A 97 3.70 3.58 10.67
N ARG A 98 3.50 3.78 11.98
CA ARG A 98 4.40 4.62 12.79
C ARG A 98 5.82 4.04 12.84
N GLU A 99 5.96 2.74 12.99
CA GLU A 99 7.28 2.07 13.00
C GLU A 99 7.99 2.25 11.65
N ALA A 100 7.31 1.95 10.55
CA ALA A 100 7.86 2.15 9.20
C ALA A 100 8.22 3.63 8.93
N GLY A 101 7.43 4.56 9.47
CA GLY A 101 7.68 5.99 9.32
C GLY A 101 8.97 6.47 9.97
N ARG A 102 9.50 5.77 10.98
CA ARG A 102 10.77 6.14 11.62
C ARG A 102 11.94 6.12 10.64
N ALA A 103 11.97 5.15 9.73
CA ALA A 103 13.01 5.04 8.71
C ALA A 103 13.01 6.20 7.69
N LEU A 104 11.90 6.95 7.60
CA LEU A 104 11.76 8.08 6.69
C LEU A 104 12.17 9.42 7.33
N LEU A 105 12.42 9.46 8.64
CA LEU A 105 12.75 10.69 9.36
C LEU A 105 14.22 11.07 9.20
N GLN A 106 14.45 12.38 9.08
CA GLN A 106 15.77 12.98 9.10
C GLN A 106 15.89 13.99 10.27
N ALA A 107 17.09 14.51 10.49
CA ALA A 107 17.32 15.51 11.53
C ALA A 107 16.39 16.74 11.35
N GLY A 108 15.67 17.10 12.41
CA GLY A 108 14.70 18.21 12.38
C GLY A 108 13.27 17.80 12.04
N ASP A 109 13.04 16.56 11.57
CA ASP A 109 11.71 16.01 11.40
C ASP A 109 11.05 15.65 12.73
N ALA A 110 9.75 15.42 12.69
CA ALA A 110 8.99 14.94 13.84
C ALA A 110 7.99 13.88 13.43
N GLN A 111 7.61 13.05 14.39
CA GLN A 111 6.57 12.03 14.22
C GLN A 111 5.58 12.11 15.38
N ALA A 112 4.28 11.98 15.06
CA ALA A 112 3.22 11.96 16.05
C ALA A 112 2.08 11.01 15.64
N TRP A 113 1.19 10.70 16.58
CA TRP A 113 -0.11 10.13 16.25
C TRP A 113 -1.01 11.20 15.67
N LEU A 114 -1.85 10.84 14.67
CA LEU A 114 -2.93 11.74 14.25
C LEU A 114 -3.86 11.99 15.45
N PRO A 115 -4.25 13.26 15.71
CA PRO A 115 -5.23 13.54 16.75
C PRO A 115 -6.58 12.90 16.41
N TYR A 116 -7.29 12.41 17.41
CA TYR A 116 -8.67 11.96 17.26
C TYR A 116 -9.54 13.14 16.81
N ASP A 117 -10.39 12.94 15.81
CA ASP A 117 -11.05 14.03 15.06
C ASP A 117 -12.11 14.80 15.88
N THR A 118 -11.77 15.14 17.10
CA THR A 118 -12.59 16.06 17.93
C THR A 118 -12.08 17.50 17.80
N PRO A 119 -12.98 18.50 17.83
CA PRO A 119 -12.57 19.91 17.63
C PRO A 119 -11.48 20.38 18.58
N GLY A 120 -11.46 19.89 19.82
CA GLY A 120 -10.43 20.25 20.81
C GLY A 120 -9.07 19.66 20.51
N ALA A 121 -9.01 18.37 20.20
CA ALA A 121 -7.75 17.67 19.88
C ALA A 121 -7.10 18.23 18.62
N VAL A 122 -7.89 18.43 17.58
CA VAL A 122 -7.45 18.97 16.29
C VAL A 122 -6.88 20.40 16.45
N ARG A 123 -7.61 21.28 17.16
CA ARG A 123 -7.15 22.66 17.39
C ARG A 123 -5.84 22.70 18.18
N ARG A 124 -5.65 21.84 19.19
CA ARG A 124 -4.37 21.73 19.94
C ARG A 124 -3.23 21.31 19.02
N PHE A 125 -3.46 20.26 18.22
CA PHE A 125 -2.48 19.75 17.25
C PHE A 125 -2.03 20.85 16.27
N LEU A 126 -2.97 21.54 15.63
CA LEU A 126 -2.67 22.61 14.68
C LEU A 126 -1.96 23.80 15.33
N ARG A 127 -2.37 24.20 16.54
CA ARG A 127 -1.70 25.29 17.28
C ARG A 127 -0.28 24.93 17.69
N GLN A 128 -0.03 23.67 18.05
CA GLN A 128 1.28 23.21 18.46
C GLN A 128 2.24 23.09 17.28
N HIS A 129 1.80 22.48 16.19
CA HIS A 129 2.68 22.16 15.08
C HIS A 129 2.76 23.25 14.01
N ARG A 130 1.74 24.06 13.84
CA ARG A 130 1.64 25.15 12.84
C ARG A 130 2.26 24.75 11.50
N PRO A 131 1.76 23.69 10.83
CA PRO A 131 2.32 23.21 9.59
C PRO A 131 2.14 24.24 8.47
N LEU A 132 3.11 24.33 7.55
CA LEU A 132 3.02 25.16 6.35
C LEU A 132 2.05 24.60 5.32
N LEU A 133 1.97 23.28 5.26
CA LEU A 133 1.15 22.52 4.33
C LEU A 133 0.74 21.22 5.02
N GLY A 134 -0.51 20.80 4.87
CA GLY A 134 -0.99 19.48 5.26
C GLY A 134 -1.19 18.62 4.02
N VAL A 135 -0.53 17.47 3.99
CA VAL A 135 -0.67 16.44 2.93
C VAL A 135 -1.29 15.21 3.56
N VAL A 136 -2.48 14.84 3.09
CA VAL A 136 -3.20 13.63 3.53
C VAL A 136 -3.12 12.60 2.43
N MET A 137 -2.82 11.35 2.78
CA MET A 137 -2.66 10.27 1.80
C MET A 137 -3.99 9.56 1.50
N GLU A 138 -4.15 9.12 0.26
CA GLU A 138 -5.21 8.24 -0.25
C GLU A 138 -6.65 8.75 -0.05
N THR A 139 -7.44 8.18 0.87
CA THR A 139 -8.88 8.44 1.04
C THR A 139 -9.26 8.97 2.41
N GLU A 140 -8.32 9.48 3.15
CA GLU A 140 -8.54 9.92 4.53
C GLU A 140 -9.26 11.27 4.59
N VAL A 141 -10.51 11.26 5.05
CA VAL A 141 -11.34 12.45 5.22
C VAL A 141 -11.75 12.59 6.68
N TRP A 142 -11.17 13.55 7.37
CA TRP A 142 -11.38 13.85 8.79
C TRP A 142 -12.06 15.22 8.91
N PRO A 143 -13.40 15.31 8.97
CA PRO A 143 -14.14 16.57 8.83
C PRO A 143 -13.69 17.69 9.77
N ASN A 144 -13.52 17.42 11.07
CA ASN A 144 -13.08 18.46 12.01
C ASN A 144 -11.67 18.93 11.72
N LEU A 145 -10.76 18.00 11.39
CA LEU A 145 -9.37 18.31 11.06
C LEU A 145 -9.27 19.18 9.81
N LEU A 146 -9.99 18.83 8.76
CA LEU A 146 -9.98 19.56 7.50
C LEU A 146 -10.56 20.97 7.66
N HIS A 147 -11.71 21.09 8.32
CA HIS A 147 -12.30 22.41 8.62
C HIS A 147 -11.43 23.26 9.52
N ALA A 148 -10.82 22.68 10.56
CA ALA A 148 -9.95 23.42 11.48
C ALA A 148 -8.63 23.85 10.80
N ALA A 149 -8.05 23.02 9.96
CA ALA A 149 -6.83 23.37 9.19
C ALA A 149 -7.13 24.52 8.21
N ARG A 150 -8.25 24.46 7.49
CA ARG A 150 -8.70 25.56 6.64
C ARG A 150 -8.94 26.85 7.42
N ALA A 151 -9.57 26.77 8.59
CA ALA A 151 -9.81 27.93 9.45
C ALA A 151 -8.50 28.51 10.03
N ALA A 152 -7.48 27.68 10.22
CA ALA A 152 -6.13 28.08 10.64
C ALA A 152 -5.25 28.60 9.49
N GLY A 153 -5.76 28.69 8.27
CA GLY A 153 -5.01 29.12 7.09
C GLY A 153 -4.00 28.10 6.56
N VAL A 154 -4.03 26.85 7.06
CA VAL A 154 -3.13 25.79 6.59
C VAL A 154 -3.66 25.25 5.26
N PRO A 155 -2.91 25.37 4.15
CA PRO A 155 -3.29 24.75 2.89
C PRO A 155 -3.27 23.23 3.03
N LEU A 156 -4.27 22.56 2.43
CA LEU A 156 -4.42 21.12 2.47
C LEU A 156 -4.36 20.51 1.07
N ALA A 157 -3.67 19.40 0.94
CA ALA A 157 -3.69 18.57 -0.27
C ALA A 157 -4.01 17.11 0.07
N LEU A 158 -4.77 16.46 -0.82
CA LEU A 158 -4.97 15.01 -0.80
C LEU A 158 -4.05 14.41 -1.86
N ALA A 159 -3.06 13.64 -1.45
CA ALA A 159 -2.05 13.04 -2.31
C ALA A 159 -2.34 11.55 -2.53
N ASN A 160 -1.99 11.05 -3.73
CA ASN A 160 -2.26 9.67 -4.13
C ASN A 160 -3.75 9.30 -3.96
N ALA A 161 -4.63 10.26 -4.27
CA ALA A 161 -6.05 10.18 -3.94
C ALA A 161 -6.75 9.08 -4.75
N ARG A 162 -7.50 8.23 -4.04
CA ARG A 162 -8.27 7.13 -4.59
C ARG A 162 -9.67 7.13 -4.00
N LEU A 163 -10.69 6.92 -4.84
CA LEU A 163 -12.07 6.77 -4.38
C LEU A 163 -12.78 5.70 -5.21
N SER A 164 -12.94 4.50 -4.63
CA SER A 164 -13.68 3.43 -5.29
C SER A 164 -15.18 3.74 -5.36
N GLU A 165 -15.87 3.16 -6.34
CA GLU A 165 -17.34 3.29 -6.50
C GLU A 165 -18.09 2.91 -5.23
N ARG A 166 -17.67 1.81 -4.58
CA ARG A 166 -18.26 1.36 -3.32
C ARG A 166 -18.09 2.39 -2.20
N CYS A 167 -16.92 3.02 -2.11
CA CYS A 167 -16.66 4.07 -1.12
C CYS A 167 -17.45 5.34 -1.45
N GLN A 168 -17.53 5.72 -2.71
CA GLN A 168 -18.37 6.84 -3.15
C GLN A 168 -19.84 6.60 -2.79
N ALA A 169 -20.40 5.45 -3.15
CA ALA A 169 -21.79 5.10 -2.84
C ALA A 169 -22.12 5.14 -1.34
N LYS A 170 -21.17 4.67 -0.49
CA LYS A 170 -21.29 4.81 0.97
C LYS A 170 -21.19 6.26 1.43
N GLY A 171 -20.28 7.03 0.83
CA GLY A 171 -20.06 8.44 1.16
C GLY A 171 -21.25 9.33 0.83
N LEU A 172 -22.06 8.98 -0.18
CA LEU A 172 -23.28 9.72 -0.54
C LEU A 172 -24.30 9.78 0.60
N ARG A 173 -24.34 8.77 1.47
CA ARG A 173 -25.20 8.77 2.67
C ARG A 173 -24.79 9.83 3.70
N LEU A 174 -23.53 10.25 3.65
CA LEU A 174 -22.94 11.26 4.52
C LEU A 174 -22.50 12.50 3.72
N ALA A 175 -23.07 12.72 2.53
CA ALA A 175 -22.65 13.78 1.62
C ALA A 175 -22.68 15.18 2.26
N ALA A 176 -23.67 15.46 3.11
CA ALA A 176 -23.77 16.74 3.83
C ALA A 176 -22.57 17.01 4.77
N LEU A 177 -21.85 15.98 5.21
CA LEU A 177 -20.66 16.07 6.04
C LEU A 177 -19.37 15.98 5.20
N LEU A 178 -19.32 15.03 4.26
CA LEU A 178 -18.08 14.69 3.54
C LEU A 178 -17.78 15.65 2.37
N HIS A 179 -18.80 16.11 1.62
CA HIS A 179 -18.57 17.03 0.50
C HIS A 179 -17.94 18.35 0.94
N PRO A 180 -18.43 19.05 2.00
CA PRO A 180 -17.78 20.25 2.50
C PRO A 180 -16.37 19.98 3.07
N ALA A 181 -16.14 18.81 3.66
CA ALA A 181 -14.82 18.42 4.14
C ALA A 181 -13.84 18.23 2.97
N LEU A 182 -14.22 17.51 1.91
CA LEU A 182 -13.43 17.38 0.70
C LEU A 182 -13.14 18.73 0.02
N ALA A 183 -14.10 19.67 0.07
CA ALA A 183 -13.89 21.03 -0.47
C ALA A 183 -12.87 21.87 0.34
N CYS A 184 -12.38 21.38 1.48
CA CYS A 184 -11.28 22.04 2.22
C CYS A 184 -9.92 21.81 1.57
N PHE A 185 -9.75 20.78 0.77
CA PHE A 185 -8.49 20.58 0.04
C PHE A 185 -8.32 21.62 -1.07
N LYS A 186 -7.15 22.28 -1.11
CA LYS A 186 -6.75 23.17 -2.21
C LYS A 186 -6.34 22.37 -3.46
N ARG A 187 -5.74 21.19 -3.26
CA ARG A 187 -5.31 20.24 -4.32
C ARG A 187 -5.73 18.84 -3.97
N VAL A 188 -6.17 18.12 -4.98
CA VAL A 188 -6.47 16.68 -4.89
C VAL A 188 -5.75 16.00 -6.05
N LEU A 189 -4.74 15.20 -5.73
CA LEU A 189 -3.84 14.56 -6.69
C LEU A 189 -4.27 13.10 -6.85
N ALA A 190 -5.14 12.86 -7.81
CA ALA A 190 -5.81 11.58 -8.04
C ALA A 190 -4.88 10.57 -8.74
N GLN A 191 -5.06 9.29 -8.43
CA GLN A 191 -4.32 8.21 -9.08
C GLN A 191 -4.78 8.03 -10.54
N THR A 192 -6.08 8.15 -10.80
CA THR A 192 -6.72 7.80 -12.07
C THR A 192 -7.73 8.85 -12.49
N GLN A 193 -8.10 8.83 -13.77
CA GLN A 193 -9.19 9.67 -14.30
C GLN A 193 -10.53 9.31 -13.61
N ALA A 194 -10.81 8.02 -13.42
CA ALA A 194 -12.03 7.57 -12.76
C ALA A 194 -12.08 8.00 -11.27
N ASP A 195 -10.95 7.97 -10.55
CA ASP A 195 -10.87 8.52 -9.20
C ASP A 195 -11.12 10.03 -9.19
N ALA A 196 -10.54 10.76 -10.16
CA ALA A 196 -10.70 12.19 -10.28
C ALA A 196 -12.18 12.59 -10.52
N GLU A 197 -12.87 11.86 -11.36
CA GLU A 197 -14.30 12.07 -11.64
C GLU A 197 -15.15 11.83 -10.39
N ARG A 198 -14.93 10.70 -9.71
CA ARG A 198 -15.63 10.38 -8.45
C ARG A 198 -15.35 11.40 -7.34
N LEU A 199 -14.11 11.87 -7.22
CA LEU A 199 -13.72 12.89 -6.24
C LEU A 199 -14.38 14.24 -6.54
N ARG A 200 -14.43 14.67 -7.82
CA ARG A 200 -15.14 15.89 -8.24
C ARG A 200 -16.64 15.77 -7.95
N ALA A 201 -17.25 14.64 -8.28
CA ALA A 201 -18.65 14.37 -7.97
C ALA A 201 -18.95 14.37 -6.46
N SER A 202 -17.96 14.04 -5.64
CA SER A 202 -18.02 14.08 -4.17
C SER A 202 -17.64 15.44 -3.57
N GLY A 203 -17.50 16.49 -4.38
CA GLY A 203 -17.30 17.87 -3.91
C GLY A 203 -15.83 18.32 -3.81
N ALA A 204 -14.86 17.48 -4.19
CA ALA A 204 -13.45 17.86 -4.20
C ALA A 204 -13.17 18.93 -5.28
N ARG A 205 -12.25 19.85 -4.97
CA ARG A 205 -11.81 20.93 -5.85
C ARG A 205 -10.33 20.78 -6.19
N GLY A 206 -9.86 21.42 -7.27
CA GLY A 206 -8.45 21.38 -7.64
C GLY A 206 -7.94 19.97 -7.94
N VAL A 207 -8.81 19.10 -8.54
CA VAL A 207 -8.51 17.70 -8.81
C VAL A 207 -7.69 17.58 -10.07
N GLN A 208 -6.51 16.97 -9.94
CA GLN A 208 -5.57 16.67 -11.05
C GLN A 208 -5.25 15.18 -11.04
N VAL A 209 -5.13 14.57 -12.21
CA VAL A 209 -4.66 13.19 -12.35
C VAL A 209 -3.13 13.22 -12.43
N ILE A 210 -2.46 12.57 -11.50
CA ILE A 210 -1.00 12.57 -11.40
C ILE A 210 -0.41 11.17 -11.56
N GLY A 211 -1.17 10.13 -11.22
CA GLY A 211 -0.71 8.74 -11.20
C GLY A 211 -0.59 8.19 -9.78
N ASN A 212 -0.10 6.94 -9.67
CA ASN A 212 -0.06 6.20 -8.41
C ASN A 212 1.38 6.05 -7.94
N LEU A 213 1.65 6.52 -6.71
CA LEU A 213 2.96 6.46 -6.05
C LEU A 213 3.54 5.05 -5.93
N LYS A 214 2.70 4.02 -5.98
CA LYS A 214 3.15 2.63 -5.92
C LYS A 214 4.05 2.25 -7.10
N PHE A 215 3.90 2.92 -8.26
CA PHE A 215 4.79 2.71 -9.42
C PHE A 215 6.18 3.34 -9.22
N ASP A 216 6.31 4.32 -8.33
CA ASP A 216 7.59 4.95 -8.02
C ASP A 216 8.38 4.20 -6.95
N MET A 217 7.78 3.17 -6.34
CA MET A 217 8.49 2.30 -5.41
C MET A 217 9.46 1.42 -6.18
N ALA A 218 10.75 1.72 -6.10
CA ALA A 218 11.78 0.86 -6.66
C ALA A 218 11.96 -0.38 -5.76
N PRO A 219 12.04 -1.59 -6.33
CA PRO A 219 12.43 -2.76 -5.55
C PRO A 219 13.89 -2.60 -5.06
N ASP A 220 14.18 -3.16 -3.90
CA ASP A 220 15.54 -3.16 -3.35
C ASP A 220 16.49 -3.91 -4.31
N ALA A 221 17.48 -3.19 -4.84
CA ALA A 221 18.43 -3.72 -5.83
C ALA A 221 19.26 -4.89 -5.29
N ALA A 222 19.59 -4.90 -4.00
CA ALA A 222 20.33 -6.00 -3.37
C ALA A 222 19.46 -7.26 -3.28
N LEU A 223 18.16 -7.10 -3.00
CA LEU A 223 17.21 -8.22 -3.01
C LEU A 223 16.98 -8.74 -4.42
N VAL A 224 16.85 -7.86 -5.41
CA VAL A 224 16.73 -8.27 -6.82
C VAL A 224 17.95 -9.05 -7.28
N ALA A 225 19.16 -8.56 -6.97
CA ALA A 225 20.42 -9.26 -7.30
C ALA A 225 20.49 -10.63 -6.60
N ARG A 226 20.09 -10.70 -5.32
CA ARG A 226 20.02 -11.96 -4.57
C ARG A 226 19.08 -12.96 -5.23
N GLY A 227 17.86 -12.52 -5.58
CA GLY A 227 16.88 -13.38 -6.23
C GLY A 227 17.35 -13.86 -7.61
N SER A 228 18.01 -13.00 -8.38
CA SER A 228 18.62 -13.39 -9.65
C SER A 228 19.67 -14.48 -9.48
N ALA A 229 20.46 -14.44 -8.41
CA ALA A 229 21.42 -15.48 -8.07
C ALA A 229 20.75 -16.82 -7.66
N TRP A 230 19.48 -16.83 -7.27
CA TRP A 230 18.71 -18.06 -6.98
C TRP A 230 18.25 -18.81 -8.22
N ARG A 231 18.39 -18.25 -9.41
CA ARG A 231 18.08 -18.90 -10.70
C ARG A 231 19.15 -19.94 -11.04
N GLN A 232 19.05 -21.12 -10.46
CA GLN A 232 20.03 -22.20 -10.66
C GLN A 232 19.44 -23.31 -11.54
N GLY A 233 19.54 -23.17 -12.85
CA GLY A 233 19.24 -24.25 -13.81
C GLY A 233 17.77 -24.63 -13.98
N ARG A 234 16.96 -24.65 -12.91
CA ARG A 234 15.54 -25.03 -12.93
C ARG A 234 14.66 -23.78 -12.92
N ALA A 235 13.64 -23.76 -13.78
CA ALA A 235 12.67 -22.67 -13.79
C ALA A 235 11.87 -22.64 -12.48
N ILE A 236 11.64 -21.45 -11.94
CA ILE A 236 10.89 -21.24 -10.69
C ILE A 236 9.54 -20.60 -11.03
N VAL A 237 8.44 -21.21 -10.59
CA VAL A 237 7.10 -20.65 -10.57
C VAL A 237 6.80 -20.19 -9.14
N LEU A 238 6.46 -18.93 -8.96
CA LEU A 238 6.19 -18.34 -7.66
C LEU A 238 4.67 -18.26 -7.40
N ALA A 239 4.20 -18.82 -6.31
CA ALA A 239 2.89 -18.51 -5.75
C ALA A 239 3.06 -17.36 -4.75
N ALA A 240 2.83 -16.13 -5.22
CA ALA A 240 3.19 -14.93 -4.52
C ALA A 240 2.10 -14.46 -3.55
N VAL A 241 2.43 -14.33 -2.28
CA VAL A 241 1.57 -13.71 -1.26
C VAL A 241 0.22 -14.45 -1.14
N THR A 242 0.27 -15.78 -1.08
CA THR A 242 -0.90 -16.66 -1.03
C THR A 242 -1.75 -16.43 0.23
N ARG A 243 -3.03 -16.72 0.09
CA ARG A 243 -4.03 -16.54 1.13
C ARG A 243 -4.64 -17.89 1.51
N GLU A 244 -5.29 -17.88 2.66
CA GLU A 244 -5.97 -19.05 3.22
C GLU A 244 -6.91 -19.70 2.20
N GLY A 245 -6.75 -21.01 2.00
CA GLY A 245 -7.51 -21.82 1.04
C GLY A 245 -6.88 -21.92 -0.36
N GLU A 246 -6.06 -20.96 -0.78
CA GLU A 246 -5.43 -21.01 -2.11
C GLU A 246 -4.32 -22.07 -2.20
N GLU A 247 -3.57 -22.31 -1.11
CA GLU A 247 -2.41 -23.20 -1.12
C GLU A 247 -2.80 -24.67 -1.33
N ALA A 248 -3.91 -25.11 -0.76
CA ALA A 248 -4.39 -26.49 -0.94
C ALA A 248 -4.75 -26.76 -2.41
N ALA A 249 -5.55 -25.86 -3.01
CA ALA A 249 -5.94 -25.97 -4.41
C ALA A 249 -4.74 -25.85 -5.37
N LEU A 250 -3.77 -24.98 -5.04
CA LEU A 250 -2.52 -24.85 -5.76
C LEU A 250 -1.71 -26.16 -5.76
N LEU A 251 -1.52 -26.79 -4.59
CA LEU A 251 -0.76 -28.01 -4.45
C LEU A 251 -1.43 -29.20 -5.16
N ASP A 252 -2.76 -29.27 -5.12
CA ASP A 252 -3.51 -30.28 -5.86
C ASP A 252 -3.35 -30.12 -7.38
N ALA A 253 -3.48 -28.89 -7.90
CA ALA A 253 -3.25 -28.62 -9.31
C ALA A 253 -1.79 -28.86 -9.70
N TRP A 254 -0.83 -28.54 -8.82
CA TRP A 254 0.59 -28.79 -9.05
C TRP A 254 0.95 -30.27 -9.11
N ARG A 255 0.33 -31.07 -8.26
CA ARG A 255 0.52 -32.52 -8.22
C ARG A 255 0.02 -33.22 -9.49
N ALA A 256 -1.04 -32.70 -10.11
CA ALA A 256 -1.61 -33.22 -11.34
C ALA A 256 -0.73 -32.98 -12.59
N LEU A 257 0.29 -32.12 -12.51
CA LEU A 257 1.20 -31.85 -13.62
C LEU A 257 2.12 -33.04 -13.91
N PRO A 258 2.45 -33.31 -15.20
CA PRO A 258 3.47 -34.29 -15.56
C PRO A 258 4.87 -33.86 -15.11
N ALA A 259 5.73 -34.84 -14.84
CA ALA A 259 7.15 -34.57 -14.62
C ALA A 259 7.90 -34.44 -15.98
N PRO A 260 9.00 -33.67 -16.06
CA PRO A 260 9.60 -32.88 -15.00
C PRO A 260 8.83 -31.56 -14.78
N ARG A 261 8.62 -31.18 -13.52
CA ARG A 261 7.96 -29.93 -13.13
C ARG A 261 8.98 -28.82 -12.86
N PRO A 262 8.63 -27.54 -13.07
CA PRO A 262 9.37 -26.42 -12.50
C PRO A 262 9.46 -26.52 -10.97
N LEU A 263 10.33 -25.72 -10.36
CA LEU A 263 10.36 -25.57 -8.92
C LEU A 263 9.19 -24.66 -8.50
N LEU A 264 8.37 -25.11 -7.57
CA LEU A 264 7.33 -24.28 -6.98
C LEU A 264 7.88 -23.50 -5.78
N CYS A 265 7.77 -22.19 -5.78
CA CYS A 265 8.06 -21.35 -4.61
C CYS A 265 6.74 -20.80 -4.07
N VAL A 266 6.41 -21.08 -2.80
CA VAL A 266 5.18 -20.59 -2.15
C VAL A 266 5.56 -19.58 -1.09
N VAL A 267 4.98 -18.37 -1.16
CA VAL A 267 5.18 -17.30 -0.17
C VAL A 267 3.84 -16.90 0.42
N PRO A 268 3.49 -17.35 1.64
CA PRO A 268 2.25 -16.98 2.30
C PRO A 268 2.23 -15.50 2.73
N ARG A 269 1.05 -14.86 2.66
CA ARG A 269 0.85 -13.46 3.04
C ARG A 269 1.11 -13.18 4.52
N HIS A 270 0.77 -14.14 5.37
CA HIS A 270 0.77 -13.97 6.83
C HIS A 270 1.78 -14.90 7.49
N PRO A 271 2.74 -14.37 8.27
CA PRO A 271 3.77 -15.18 8.93
C PRO A 271 3.22 -16.27 9.83
N GLN A 272 2.05 -16.03 10.44
CA GLN A 272 1.37 -16.99 11.31
C GLN A 272 1.00 -18.29 10.59
N ARG A 273 0.99 -18.28 9.24
CA ARG A 273 0.64 -19.42 8.42
C ARG A 273 1.83 -20.20 7.87
N PHE A 274 3.05 -19.77 8.14
CA PHE A 274 4.25 -20.42 7.58
C PHE A 274 4.33 -21.91 7.95
N ASP A 275 4.10 -22.27 9.20
CA ASP A 275 4.16 -23.66 9.63
C ASP A 275 2.94 -24.47 9.13
N GLU A 276 1.77 -23.86 9.07
CA GLU A 276 0.57 -24.46 8.47
C GLU A 276 0.81 -24.81 7.00
N VAL A 277 1.36 -23.88 6.21
CA VAL A 277 1.63 -24.11 4.78
C VAL A 277 2.76 -25.12 4.59
N ALA A 278 3.81 -25.11 5.44
CA ALA A 278 4.83 -26.14 5.43
C ALA A 278 4.23 -27.55 5.61
N ALA A 279 3.33 -27.69 6.59
CA ALA A 279 2.64 -28.95 6.84
C ALA A 279 1.71 -29.35 5.68
N LEU A 280 1.06 -28.39 5.00
CA LEU A 280 0.26 -28.64 3.79
C LEU A 280 1.11 -29.22 2.66
N VAL A 281 2.27 -28.63 2.39
CA VAL A 281 3.22 -29.09 1.35
C VAL A 281 3.66 -30.54 1.61
N LEU A 282 4.05 -30.84 2.85
CA LEU A 282 4.49 -32.19 3.25
C LEU A 282 3.35 -33.23 3.15
N ARG A 283 2.14 -32.87 3.60
CA ARG A 283 0.95 -33.73 3.45
C ARG A 283 0.56 -33.97 2.01
N ALA A 284 0.83 -32.99 1.12
CA ALA A 284 0.64 -33.17 -0.32
C ALA A 284 1.69 -34.09 -0.97
N GLY A 285 2.67 -34.59 -0.19
CA GLY A 285 3.70 -35.54 -0.64
C GLY A 285 4.90 -34.90 -1.32
N PHE A 286 5.07 -33.56 -1.25
CA PHE A 286 6.22 -32.88 -1.82
C PHE A 286 7.37 -32.74 -0.84
N THR A 287 8.60 -32.79 -1.36
CA THR A 287 9.80 -32.41 -0.63
C THR A 287 9.86 -30.90 -0.47
N LEU A 288 10.22 -30.42 0.75
CA LEU A 288 10.16 -29.01 1.14
C LEU A 288 11.53 -28.48 1.55
N SER A 289 11.88 -27.29 1.05
CA SER A 289 12.96 -26.47 1.57
C SER A 289 12.41 -25.12 2.07
N ARG A 290 12.69 -24.77 3.31
CA ARG A 290 12.25 -23.51 3.94
C ARG A 290 13.34 -22.44 3.79
N ARG A 291 12.96 -21.23 3.40
CA ARG A 291 13.88 -20.08 3.30
C ARG A 291 14.59 -19.77 4.62
N SER A 292 13.89 -19.89 5.74
CA SER A 292 14.44 -19.68 7.08
C SER A 292 15.59 -20.63 7.45
N ALA A 293 15.69 -21.77 6.78
CA ALA A 293 16.72 -22.77 7.01
C ALA A 293 17.94 -22.62 6.06
N TRP A 294 17.89 -21.69 5.09
CA TRP A 294 19.01 -21.51 4.15
C TRP A 294 20.16 -20.77 4.82
N ALA A 295 21.40 -21.14 4.45
CA ALA A 295 22.57 -20.34 4.80
C ALA A 295 22.45 -18.94 4.18
N ALA A 296 23.04 -17.94 4.82
CA ALA A 296 22.75 -16.52 4.62
C ALA A 296 22.76 -16.01 3.15
N ALA A 297 23.40 -16.71 2.21
CA ALA A 297 23.59 -16.22 0.85
C ALA A 297 23.05 -17.13 -0.27
N ALA A 298 22.85 -18.42 -0.06
CA ALA A 298 22.55 -19.34 -1.16
C ALA A 298 21.36 -20.26 -0.82
N PRO A 299 20.44 -20.48 -1.78
CA PRO A 299 19.46 -21.55 -1.66
C PRO A 299 20.14 -22.91 -1.76
N PRO A 300 19.50 -23.98 -1.26
CA PRO A 300 19.96 -25.33 -1.58
C PRO A 300 19.92 -25.54 -3.10
N PRO A 301 20.64 -26.54 -3.64
CA PRO A 301 20.52 -26.89 -5.04
C PRO A 301 19.05 -27.04 -5.46
N ALA A 302 18.70 -26.56 -6.66
CA ALA A 302 17.31 -26.49 -7.11
C ALA A 302 16.63 -27.88 -7.26
N ASP A 303 17.41 -28.94 -7.28
CA ASP A 303 16.98 -30.35 -7.30
C ASP A 303 16.77 -30.96 -5.90
N ALA A 304 17.25 -30.29 -4.84
CA ALA A 304 17.14 -30.77 -3.47
C ALA A 304 15.70 -30.75 -2.90
N ALA A 305 14.78 -30.00 -3.52
CA ALA A 305 13.38 -29.95 -3.13
C ALA A 305 12.45 -29.65 -4.32
N GLU A 306 11.20 -30.11 -4.23
CA GLU A 306 10.15 -29.81 -5.22
C GLU A 306 9.46 -28.50 -4.93
N VAL A 307 9.42 -28.08 -3.65
CA VAL A 307 8.79 -26.86 -3.18
C VAL A 307 9.72 -26.06 -2.28
N TRP A 308 9.85 -24.78 -2.57
CA TRP A 308 10.42 -23.80 -1.65
C TRP A 308 9.30 -23.06 -0.91
N LEU A 309 9.44 -22.92 0.40
CA LEU A 309 8.58 -22.07 1.21
C LEU A 309 9.32 -20.78 1.57
N GLY A 310 8.82 -19.68 1.08
CA GLY A 310 9.29 -18.34 1.45
C GLY A 310 8.71 -17.90 2.79
N ASP A 311 9.27 -18.39 3.87
CA ASP A 311 8.89 -18.09 5.25
C ASP A 311 9.73 -16.97 5.85
N SER A 312 9.94 -15.91 5.08
CA SER A 312 10.67 -14.71 5.46
C SER A 312 9.86 -13.44 5.20
N LEU A 313 10.17 -12.37 5.91
CA LEU A 313 9.54 -11.07 5.73
C LEU A 313 10.45 -10.10 4.99
N GLY A 314 9.86 -9.29 4.10
CA GLY A 314 10.57 -8.22 3.41
C GLY A 314 11.40 -8.65 2.21
N GLU A 315 11.39 -9.92 1.81
CA GLU A 315 12.20 -10.46 0.71
C GLU A 315 11.42 -10.67 -0.61
N MET A 316 10.20 -10.13 -0.76
CA MET A 316 9.40 -10.30 -1.98
C MET A 316 10.14 -9.92 -3.27
N PRO A 317 10.95 -8.83 -3.34
CA PRO A 317 11.74 -8.55 -4.54
C PRO A 317 12.71 -9.68 -4.95
N ALA A 318 13.28 -10.40 -3.97
CA ALA A 318 14.14 -11.53 -4.27
C ALA A 318 13.35 -12.71 -4.87
N TYR A 319 12.19 -13.03 -4.31
CA TYR A 319 11.33 -14.08 -4.86
C TYR A 319 10.82 -13.75 -6.26
N TYR A 320 10.38 -12.51 -6.52
CA TYR A 320 9.99 -12.08 -7.86
C TYR A 320 11.15 -12.13 -8.84
N ALA A 321 12.35 -11.67 -8.44
CA ALA A 321 13.52 -11.71 -9.30
C ALA A 321 14.01 -13.14 -9.58
N ALA A 322 13.79 -14.08 -8.66
CA ALA A 322 14.12 -15.50 -8.87
C ALA A 322 13.14 -16.19 -9.82
N ALA A 323 11.87 -15.81 -9.80
CA ALA A 323 10.82 -16.48 -10.54
C ALA A 323 10.84 -16.18 -12.05
N ARG A 324 10.42 -17.15 -12.86
CA ARG A 324 10.10 -16.95 -14.28
C ARG A 324 8.72 -16.35 -14.47
N VAL A 325 7.79 -16.66 -13.56
CA VAL A 325 6.42 -16.19 -13.54
C VAL A 325 5.86 -16.31 -12.14
N ALA A 326 4.91 -15.45 -11.78
CA ALA A 326 4.24 -15.51 -10.50
C ALA A 326 2.71 -15.65 -10.63
N LEU A 327 2.13 -16.54 -9.85
CA LEU A 327 0.71 -16.62 -9.55
C LEU A 327 0.40 -15.59 -8.45
N LEU A 328 -0.51 -14.65 -8.69
CA LEU A 328 -0.83 -13.58 -7.75
C LEU A 328 -1.85 -14.05 -6.71
N GLY A 329 -1.41 -14.28 -5.49
CA GLY A 329 -2.27 -14.68 -4.37
C GLY A 329 -3.36 -13.65 -4.05
N GLY A 330 -4.45 -14.12 -3.46
CA GLY A 330 -5.64 -13.33 -3.17
C GLY A 330 -6.45 -12.95 -4.41
N SER A 331 -6.02 -13.36 -5.61
CA SER A 331 -6.76 -13.12 -6.86
C SER A 331 -7.58 -14.32 -7.31
N PHE A 332 -7.24 -15.51 -6.88
CA PHE A 332 -7.99 -16.74 -7.16
C PHE A 332 -9.17 -16.97 -6.21
N ALA A 333 -9.09 -16.37 -5.02
CA ALA A 333 -10.22 -16.24 -4.10
C ALA A 333 -10.74 -14.78 -4.10
N PRO A 334 -11.98 -14.48 -3.64
CA PRO A 334 -12.57 -13.14 -3.67
C PRO A 334 -11.95 -12.18 -2.62
N LEU A 335 -10.62 -12.10 -2.60
CA LEU A 335 -9.83 -11.32 -1.65
C LEU A 335 -9.19 -10.07 -2.29
N GLY A 336 -9.37 -9.89 -3.61
CA GLY A 336 -9.04 -8.65 -4.31
C GLY A 336 -7.61 -8.53 -4.82
N GLY A 337 -6.83 -9.60 -4.80
CA GLY A 337 -5.44 -9.62 -5.28
C GLY A 337 -4.46 -8.90 -4.34
N GLN A 338 -3.19 -8.97 -4.69
CA GLN A 338 -2.07 -8.34 -3.99
C GLN A 338 -1.34 -7.32 -4.89
N ASN A 339 -0.26 -6.71 -4.38
CA ASN A 339 0.49 -5.71 -5.13
C ASN A 339 1.23 -6.32 -6.34
N LEU A 340 0.68 -6.13 -7.52
CA LEU A 340 1.24 -6.62 -8.78
C LEU A 340 2.34 -5.71 -9.35
N ILE A 341 2.39 -4.44 -8.91
CA ILE A 341 3.34 -3.45 -9.40
C ILE A 341 4.77 -3.82 -8.99
N GLU A 342 4.95 -4.33 -7.78
CA GLU A 342 6.25 -4.80 -7.27
C GLU A 342 6.80 -5.96 -8.10
N ALA A 343 5.95 -6.93 -8.46
CA ALA A 343 6.32 -8.02 -9.34
C ALA A 343 6.76 -7.51 -10.73
N ALA A 344 5.96 -6.62 -11.32
CA ALA A 344 6.28 -6.02 -12.61
C ALA A 344 7.59 -5.23 -12.58
N ALA A 345 7.85 -4.48 -11.49
CA ALA A 345 9.10 -3.74 -11.29
C ALA A 345 10.33 -4.64 -11.15
N CYS A 346 10.15 -5.90 -10.73
CA CYS A 346 11.18 -6.94 -10.73
C CYS A 346 11.28 -7.71 -12.06
N GLY A 347 10.51 -7.35 -13.08
CA GLY A 347 10.45 -8.06 -14.36
C GLY A 347 9.83 -9.45 -14.27
N CYS A 348 8.94 -9.68 -13.30
CA CYS A 348 8.26 -10.96 -13.11
C CYS A 348 6.87 -10.91 -13.78
N PRO A 349 6.62 -11.71 -14.85
CA PRO A 349 5.30 -11.86 -15.44
C PRO A 349 4.29 -12.40 -14.43
N LEU A 350 3.03 -12.00 -14.58
CA LEU A 350 1.98 -12.35 -13.64
C LEU A 350 0.86 -13.18 -14.28
N VAL A 351 0.38 -14.18 -13.55
CA VAL A 351 -0.87 -14.87 -13.79
C VAL A 351 -1.82 -14.56 -12.63
N MET A 352 -2.98 -14.00 -12.94
CA MET A 352 -3.96 -13.53 -11.95
C MET A 352 -5.28 -14.29 -12.12
N GLY A 353 -5.97 -14.54 -11.02
CA GLY A 353 -7.35 -14.97 -11.01
C GLY A 353 -8.34 -13.83 -11.31
N PRO A 354 -9.66 -14.07 -11.21
CA PRO A 354 -10.69 -13.09 -11.56
C PRO A 354 -10.83 -11.93 -10.55
N HIS A 355 -10.27 -12.06 -9.35
CA HIS A 355 -10.52 -11.13 -8.25
C HIS A 355 -9.32 -10.19 -8.01
N THR A 356 -9.30 -9.02 -8.67
CA THR A 356 -8.22 -8.02 -8.56
C THR A 356 -8.67 -6.66 -8.05
N PHE A 357 -9.85 -6.56 -7.44
CA PHE A 357 -10.53 -5.31 -7.12
C PHE A 357 -9.76 -4.37 -6.16
N ASN A 358 -8.75 -4.86 -5.42
CA ASN A 358 -7.86 -4.00 -4.64
C ASN A 358 -6.83 -3.26 -5.51
N PHE A 359 -6.56 -3.79 -6.71
CA PHE A 359 -5.58 -3.27 -7.67
C PHE A 359 -6.15 -3.23 -9.10
N ASP A 360 -7.45 -3.03 -9.23
CA ASP A 360 -8.22 -3.20 -10.46
C ASP A 360 -7.59 -2.47 -11.65
N GLN A 361 -7.35 -1.17 -11.50
CA GLN A 361 -6.71 -0.38 -12.55
C GLN A 361 -5.31 -0.90 -12.92
N ALA A 362 -4.46 -1.21 -11.94
CA ALA A 362 -3.13 -1.70 -12.21
C ALA A 362 -3.17 -3.07 -12.90
N ALA A 363 -4.16 -3.91 -12.57
CA ALA A 363 -4.39 -5.18 -13.21
C ALA A 363 -4.80 -5.01 -14.68
N GLU A 364 -5.76 -4.13 -14.98
CA GLU A 364 -6.18 -3.84 -16.37
C GLU A 364 -5.03 -3.26 -17.21
N LEU A 365 -4.27 -2.33 -16.65
CA LEU A 365 -3.09 -1.77 -17.32
C LEU A 365 -2.00 -2.82 -17.57
N ALA A 366 -1.76 -3.73 -16.64
CA ALA A 366 -0.80 -4.81 -16.81
C ALA A 366 -1.23 -5.82 -17.86
N LEU A 367 -2.55 -6.13 -17.94
CA LEU A 367 -3.14 -6.97 -18.99
C LEU A 367 -2.98 -6.31 -20.37
N ALA A 368 -3.36 -5.04 -20.48
CA ALA A 368 -3.25 -4.27 -21.73
C ALA A 368 -1.79 -4.14 -22.21
N ALA A 369 -0.83 -4.06 -21.29
CA ALA A 369 0.59 -4.02 -21.59
C ALA A 369 1.19 -5.40 -21.92
N GLY A 370 0.44 -6.49 -21.84
CA GLY A 370 0.96 -7.85 -21.99
C GLY A 370 1.91 -8.29 -20.88
N ALA A 371 1.86 -7.64 -19.71
CA ALA A 371 2.68 -7.93 -18.53
C ALA A 371 2.03 -8.98 -17.62
N ALA A 372 0.75 -9.26 -17.82
CA ALA A 372 -0.03 -10.21 -17.03
C ALA A 372 -1.02 -10.98 -17.88
N LEU A 373 -1.47 -12.13 -17.34
CA LEU A 373 -2.60 -12.92 -17.85
C LEU A 373 -3.67 -13.04 -16.77
N ARG A 374 -4.95 -13.01 -17.16
CA ARG A 374 -6.07 -13.35 -16.29
C ARG A 374 -6.65 -14.70 -16.67
N VAL A 375 -6.89 -15.53 -15.69
CA VAL A 375 -7.40 -16.90 -15.84
C VAL A 375 -8.58 -17.15 -14.91
N PRO A 376 -9.47 -18.12 -15.19
CA PRO A 376 -10.69 -18.31 -14.42
C PRO A 376 -10.46 -18.88 -13.00
N ASP A 377 -9.45 -19.74 -12.83
CA ASP A 377 -9.20 -20.45 -11.57
C ASP A 377 -7.71 -20.80 -11.38
N ILE A 378 -7.40 -21.38 -10.24
CA ILE A 378 -6.01 -21.72 -9.87
C ILE A 378 -5.45 -22.86 -10.75
N GLY A 379 -6.27 -23.78 -11.21
CA GLY A 379 -5.83 -24.88 -12.10
C GLY A 379 -5.37 -24.35 -13.46
N ALA A 380 -6.18 -23.49 -14.08
CA ALA A 380 -5.80 -22.75 -15.29
C ALA A 380 -4.58 -21.87 -15.06
N GLY A 381 -4.46 -21.27 -13.84
CA GLY A 381 -3.31 -20.47 -13.43
C GLY A 381 -2.03 -21.27 -13.38
N VAL A 382 -2.05 -22.43 -12.78
CA VAL A 382 -0.90 -23.35 -12.70
C VAL A 382 -0.47 -23.79 -14.11
N ALA A 383 -1.42 -24.21 -14.96
CA ALA A 383 -1.11 -24.61 -16.33
C ALA A 383 -0.47 -23.47 -17.14
N ALA A 384 -1.04 -22.27 -17.05
CA ALA A 384 -0.50 -21.08 -17.74
C ALA A 384 0.90 -20.70 -17.21
N ALA A 385 1.11 -20.74 -15.89
CA ALA A 385 2.40 -20.41 -15.28
C ALA A 385 3.50 -21.40 -15.69
N VAL A 386 3.20 -22.70 -15.73
CA VAL A 386 4.16 -23.72 -16.17
C VAL A 386 4.52 -23.55 -17.64
N ALA A 387 3.54 -23.30 -18.50
CA ALA A 387 3.80 -23.00 -19.91
C ALA A 387 4.70 -21.78 -20.08
N LEU A 388 4.39 -20.67 -19.42
CA LEU A 388 5.19 -19.43 -19.48
C LEU A 388 6.60 -19.61 -18.89
N ALA A 389 6.77 -20.45 -17.90
CA ALA A 389 8.10 -20.69 -17.30
C ALA A 389 9.08 -21.38 -18.26
N GLY A 390 8.57 -22.10 -19.26
CA GLY A 390 9.37 -22.81 -20.26
C GLY A 390 9.39 -22.20 -21.66
N ASP A 391 8.65 -21.09 -21.91
CA ASP A 391 8.42 -20.53 -23.24
C ASP A 391 9.05 -19.13 -23.40
N GLU A 392 9.38 -18.78 -24.66
CA GLU A 392 9.82 -17.42 -25.07
C GLU A 392 8.75 -16.34 -24.76
N ARG A 393 7.48 -16.71 -24.73
CA ARG A 393 6.41 -15.81 -24.30
C ARG A 393 6.63 -15.29 -22.88
N GLY A 394 7.10 -16.11 -21.96
CA GLY A 394 7.43 -15.68 -20.61
C GLY A 394 8.56 -14.66 -20.58
N VAL A 395 9.54 -14.79 -21.48
CA VAL A 395 10.64 -13.81 -21.64
C VAL A 395 10.11 -12.50 -22.19
N ALA A 396 9.26 -12.53 -23.21
CA ALA A 396 8.60 -11.33 -23.76
C ALA A 396 7.73 -10.62 -22.71
N MET A 397 6.95 -11.39 -21.94
CA MET A 397 6.14 -10.83 -20.84
C MET A 397 6.98 -10.20 -19.73
N SER A 398 8.20 -10.71 -19.46
CA SER A 398 9.13 -10.09 -18.51
C SER A 398 9.56 -8.69 -18.99
N ALA A 399 9.90 -8.54 -20.26
CA ALA A 399 10.20 -7.24 -20.86
C ALA A 399 8.98 -6.27 -20.78
N HIS A 400 7.80 -6.78 -21.09
CA HIS A 400 6.55 -6.00 -20.97
C HIS A 400 6.28 -5.58 -19.50
N ALA A 401 6.56 -6.44 -18.52
CA ALA A 401 6.39 -6.11 -17.12
C ALA A 401 7.32 -4.95 -16.68
N LEU A 402 8.58 -4.97 -17.08
CA LEU A 402 9.52 -3.88 -16.82
C LEU A 402 9.08 -2.58 -17.52
N ALA A 403 8.68 -2.65 -18.80
CA ALA A 403 8.20 -1.50 -19.56
C ALA A 403 6.94 -0.91 -18.91
N PHE A 404 6.00 -1.74 -18.53
CA PHE A 404 4.78 -1.34 -17.82
C PHE A 404 5.11 -0.60 -16.51
N ALA A 405 5.98 -1.18 -15.67
CA ALA A 405 6.37 -0.53 -14.41
C ALA A 405 7.06 0.82 -14.68
N ALA A 406 7.94 0.91 -15.68
CA ALA A 406 8.65 2.13 -16.05
C ALA A 406 7.71 3.22 -16.60
N ALA A 407 6.76 2.86 -17.45
CA ALA A 407 5.85 3.81 -18.11
C ALA A 407 4.93 4.56 -17.12
N HIS A 408 4.69 3.99 -15.94
CA HIS A 408 3.80 4.57 -14.93
C HIS A 408 4.54 5.30 -13.79
N ARG A 409 5.88 5.39 -13.86
CA ARG A 409 6.71 6.12 -12.89
C ARG A 409 6.59 7.65 -13.02
N GLY A 410 7.14 8.34 -12.03
CA GLY A 410 7.23 9.80 -11.99
C GLY A 410 6.05 10.50 -11.30
N ALA A 411 5.10 9.75 -10.75
CA ALA A 411 4.00 10.31 -9.97
C ALA A 411 4.52 11.09 -8.75
N ALA A 412 5.54 10.59 -8.07
CA ALA A 412 6.14 11.22 -6.90
C ALA A 412 6.73 12.60 -7.22
N VAL A 413 7.48 12.72 -8.33
CA VAL A 413 8.09 13.98 -8.76
C VAL A 413 7.00 15.00 -9.13
N ARG A 414 5.99 14.58 -9.89
CA ARG A 414 4.86 15.45 -10.26
C ARG A 414 4.02 15.86 -9.05
N MET A 415 3.76 14.94 -8.12
CA MET A 415 3.06 15.27 -6.87
C MET A 415 3.85 16.24 -6.02
N ALA A 416 5.16 16.02 -5.84
CA ALA A 416 6.01 16.92 -5.09
C ALA A 416 5.97 18.34 -5.67
N ALA A 417 6.10 18.49 -6.98
CA ALA A 417 6.00 19.79 -7.64
C ALA A 417 4.64 20.48 -7.39
N ALA A 418 3.53 19.72 -7.54
CA ALA A 418 2.18 20.24 -7.30
C ALA A 418 1.93 20.63 -5.85
N LEU A 419 2.56 19.94 -4.88
CA LEU A 419 2.48 20.25 -3.45
C LEU A 419 3.33 21.47 -3.08
N LEU A 420 4.55 21.55 -3.60
CA LEU A 420 5.46 22.67 -3.32
C LEU A 420 4.95 23.98 -3.92
N ALA A 421 4.21 23.95 -5.02
CA ALA A 421 3.53 25.12 -5.58
C ALA A 421 2.53 25.75 -4.58
N LEU A 422 1.95 24.98 -3.65
CA LEU A 422 1.07 25.50 -2.60
C LEU A 422 1.81 26.28 -1.49
N LEU A 423 3.14 26.20 -1.44
CA LEU A 423 3.98 26.89 -0.48
C LEU A 423 4.51 28.23 -1.02
N GLY A 424 4.38 28.48 -2.31
CA GLY A 424 4.81 29.70 -2.99
C GLY A 424 3.67 30.69 -3.27
N ASP A 425 2.43 30.26 -3.03
CA ASP A 425 1.23 31.10 -3.04
C ASP A 425 0.97 31.63 -1.60
#